data_b117345e55e32c5f3ebcf6ae6829c6ec
#
_entry.id   b117345e55e32c5f3ebcf6ae6829c6ec
#
_cell.length_a   1.000
_cell.length_b   1.000
_cell.length_c   1.000
_cell.angle_alpha   90.00
_cell.angle_beta   90.00
_cell.angle_gamma   90.00
#
_symmetry.space_group_name_H-M   'P 1'
#
loop_
_entity.id
_entity.type
_entity.pdbx_description
1 polymer ?
#
loop_
_entity_poly.entity_id
_entity_poly.type
_entity_poly.pdbx_seq_one_letter_code
_entity_poly.pdbx_strand_id
1 'polypeptide(L)'
;MKKAMFLLATLLIGGMMLTGCKKKDPTPEPEPTPTPATLTVVYKVDNTNGNLVISDCFKLNVTYTNANGQSVTERDVTLPWTKSVEVTSPFNAKMEGEYVYNEAELPDPVVSGRRYGIGSYTGSSLNIEMLGGLGTASKENFLNLMASNPDRLKFTMEKDF
;
A
#
# COMPACT_ATOMS: atom_id res chain seq x y z
N MET A 1 17.01 -53.23 10.73
CA MET A 1 16.26 -54.41 11.22
C MET A 1 14.81 -53.97 11.31
N LYS A 2 13.89 -54.44 10.67
CA LYS A 2 13.22 -55.64 10.28
C LYS A 2 12.30 -55.38 9.10
N LYS A 3 12.41 -56.25 8.10
CA LYS A 3 11.52 -56.45 6.95
C LYS A 3 10.20 -57.09 7.40
N ALA A 4 9.09 -56.82 6.68
CA ALA A 4 7.97 -57.73 6.41
C ALA A 4 7.11 -57.01 5.34
N MET A 5 6.92 -57.32 4.17
CA MET A 5 6.69 -58.47 3.26
C MET A 5 5.49 -59.33 3.71
N PHE A 6 4.40 -59.21 2.94
CA PHE A 6 3.34 -60.23 2.70
C PHE A 6 2.30 -59.60 1.80
N LEU A 7 1.82 -60.10 0.81
CA LEU A 7 1.69 -61.31 -0.01
C LEU A 7 0.38 -61.17 -0.80
N LEU A 8 0.46 -61.43 -2.03
CA LEU A 8 -0.44 -61.68 -3.12
C LEU A 8 -1.75 -62.43 -2.72
N ALA A 9 -2.89 -62.00 -3.25
CA ALA A 9 -3.99 -62.90 -3.50
C ALA A 9 -4.71 -62.53 -4.80
N THR A 10 -4.46 -63.33 -5.78
CA THR A 10 -5.16 -63.39 -7.10
C THR A 10 -6.53 -64.01 -6.91
N LEU A 11 -7.58 -63.42 -7.41
CA LEU A 11 -8.81 -64.14 -7.72
C LEU A 11 -9.41 -63.67 -9.05
N LEU A 12 -9.30 -64.51 -10.05
CA LEU A 12 -9.96 -64.49 -11.34
C LEU A 12 -11.43 -64.95 -11.17
N ILE A 13 -12.41 -64.18 -11.56
CA ILE A 13 -13.71 -64.68 -11.99
C ILE A 13 -14.31 -63.75 -13.05
N GLY A 14 -14.37 -64.20 -14.27
CA GLY A 14 -15.55 -64.41 -15.08
C GLY A 14 -16.27 -63.19 -15.63
N GLY A 15 -16.21 -63.07 -16.92
CA GLY A 15 -16.75 -62.11 -17.83
C GLY A 15 -18.25 -61.83 -17.72
N MET A 16 -18.60 -60.61 -18.16
CA MET A 16 -19.77 -60.29 -18.93
C MET A 16 -19.48 -59.04 -19.73
N MET A 17 -19.44 -59.19 -21.04
CA MET A 17 -19.41 -58.06 -21.98
C MET A 17 -20.77 -57.35 -21.90
N LEU A 18 -20.76 -56.17 -21.34
CA LEU A 18 -21.79 -55.15 -21.59
C LEU A 18 -21.12 -54.01 -22.35
N THR A 19 -21.40 -53.97 -23.64
CA THR A 19 -21.10 -52.84 -24.51
C THR A 19 -21.95 -51.64 -24.07
N GLY A 20 -21.50 -50.96 -23.00
CA GLY A 20 -22.03 -49.66 -22.60
C GLY A 20 -21.27 -48.57 -23.40
N CYS A 21 -21.97 -47.87 -24.28
CA CYS A 21 -21.50 -46.61 -24.80
C CYS A 21 -21.13 -45.68 -23.64
N LYS A 22 -19.84 -45.55 -23.33
CA LYS A 22 -19.36 -44.48 -22.46
C LYS A 22 -19.65 -43.17 -23.15
N LYS A 23 -20.70 -42.43 -22.76
CA LYS A 23 -20.76 -40.99 -22.95
C LYS A 23 -19.47 -40.44 -22.38
N LYS A 24 -18.62 -39.84 -23.25
CA LYS A 24 -17.52 -39.02 -22.76
C LYS A 24 -18.15 -37.93 -21.92
N ASP A 25 -17.88 -37.95 -20.61
CA ASP A 25 -18.18 -36.79 -19.78
C ASP A 25 -17.50 -35.56 -20.44
N PRO A 26 -18.23 -34.46 -20.61
CA PRO A 26 -17.60 -33.24 -21.15
C PRO A 26 -16.42 -32.87 -20.24
N THR A 27 -15.23 -32.78 -20.84
CA THR A 27 -14.05 -32.24 -20.16
C THR A 27 -14.47 -30.90 -19.55
N PRO A 28 -14.28 -30.69 -18.22
CA PRO A 28 -14.59 -29.39 -17.62
C PRO A 28 -13.93 -28.29 -18.43
N GLU A 29 -14.73 -27.35 -18.91
CA GLU A 29 -14.22 -26.15 -19.56
C GLU A 29 -13.30 -25.43 -18.56
N PRO A 30 -12.06 -25.06 -18.95
CA PRO A 30 -11.16 -24.38 -18.02
C PRO A 30 -11.87 -23.12 -17.49
N GLU A 31 -11.95 -23.00 -16.18
CA GLU A 31 -12.50 -21.79 -15.53
C GLU A 31 -11.79 -20.56 -16.11
N PRO A 32 -12.54 -19.50 -16.50
CA PRO A 32 -11.95 -18.30 -17.05
C PRO A 32 -10.95 -17.73 -16.03
N THR A 33 -9.70 -17.59 -16.44
CA THR A 33 -8.68 -16.95 -15.61
C THR A 33 -9.17 -15.55 -15.26
N PRO A 34 -9.22 -15.17 -13.98
CA PRO A 34 -9.71 -13.84 -13.59
C PRO A 34 -8.88 -12.77 -14.29
N THR A 35 -9.53 -11.87 -15.02
CA THR A 35 -8.88 -10.72 -15.65
C THR A 35 -8.36 -9.81 -14.52
N PRO A 36 -7.06 -9.46 -14.55
CA PRO A 36 -6.50 -8.56 -13.55
C PRO A 36 -7.30 -7.24 -13.48
N ALA A 37 -7.72 -6.84 -12.29
CA ALA A 37 -8.47 -5.61 -12.10
C ALA A 37 -7.54 -4.40 -12.13
N THR A 38 -7.84 -3.41 -12.97
CA THR A 38 -7.16 -2.11 -12.96
C THR A 38 -7.80 -1.22 -11.90
N LEU A 39 -6.96 -0.55 -11.10
CA LEU A 39 -7.40 0.41 -10.08
C LEU A 39 -6.49 1.65 -10.07
N THR A 40 -7.03 2.76 -9.54
CA THR A 40 -6.24 3.98 -9.33
C THR A 40 -5.88 4.08 -7.85
N VAL A 41 -4.59 3.96 -7.56
CA VAL A 41 -4.02 4.20 -6.22
C VAL A 41 -3.69 5.69 -6.06
N VAL A 42 -4.01 6.25 -4.89
CA VAL A 42 -3.77 7.65 -4.55
C VAL A 42 -2.89 7.72 -3.32
N TYR A 43 -1.77 8.41 -3.45
CA TYR A 43 -0.91 8.85 -2.36
C TYR A 43 -1.25 10.29 -2.02
N LYS A 44 -1.42 10.60 -0.74
CA LYS A 44 -1.75 11.94 -0.29
C LYS A 44 -0.97 12.32 0.96
N VAL A 45 -0.42 13.55 0.95
CA VAL A 45 0.11 14.21 2.13
C VAL A 45 -0.62 15.53 2.27
N ASP A 46 -1.35 15.69 3.37
CA ASP A 46 -2.18 16.83 3.64
C ASP A 46 -1.44 17.86 4.51
N ASN A 47 -1.79 19.13 4.34
CA ASN A 47 -1.26 20.22 5.14
C ASN A 47 -2.26 20.75 6.18
N THR A 48 -3.44 20.13 6.30
CA THR A 48 -4.50 20.61 7.21
C THR A 48 -4.98 19.51 8.14
N ASN A 49 -5.33 19.89 9.37
CA ASN A 49 -6.03 19.04 10.34
C ASN A 49 -6.96 19.89 11.20
N GLY A 50 -8.26 19.84 10.91
CA GLY A 50 -9.23 20.77 11.49
C GLY A 50 -8.89 22.20 11.08
N ASN A 51 -8.70 23.07 12.07
CA ASN A 51 -8.35 24.48 11.86
C ASN A 51 -6.81 24.73 11.77
N LEU A 52 -6.00 23.70 11.94
CA LEU A 52 -4.55 23.82 11.85
C LEU A 52 -4.10 23.65 10.40
N VAL A 53 -3.22 24.53 9.96
CA VAL A 53 -2.51 24.47 8.67
C VAL A 53 -1.03 24.45 8.97
N ILE A 54 -0.29 23.51 8.35
CA ILE A 54 1.16 23.43 8.53
C ILE A 54 1.82 24.74 8.11
N SER A 55 2.86 25.16 8.81
CA SER A 55 3.56 26.42 8.49
C SER A 55 4.21 26.35 7.11
N ASP A 56 4.16 27.45 6.34
CA ASP A 56 4.61 27.51 4.93
C ASP A 56 6.11 27.23 4.72
N CYS A 57 6.89 27.33 5.80
CA CYS A 57 8.33 27.02 5.79
C CYS A 57 8.65 25.53 5.59
N PHE A 58 7.63 24.64 5.68
CA PHE A 58 7.82 23.22 5.46
C PHE A 58 7.69 22.84 3.98
N LYS A 59 8.63 22.04 3.51
CA LYS A 59 8.60 21.32 2.23
C LYS A 59 8.58 19.82 2.50
N LEU A 60 8.27 19.04 1.49
CA LEU A 60 8.21 17.59 1.59
C LEU A 60 9.19 16.94 0.60
N ASN A 61 10.03 16.05 1.10
CA ASN A 61 10.67 15.02 0.29
C ASN A 61 9.84 13.76 0.37
N VAL A 62 9.36 13.22 -0.75
CA VAL A 62 8.50 12.05 -0.77
C VAL A 62 8.99 11.02 -1.77
N THR A 63 9.00 9.75 -1.36
CA THR A 63 9.27 8.59 -2.22
C THR A 63 8.03 7.72 -2.24
N TYR A 64 7.58 7.32 -3.42
CA TYR A 64 6.39 6.48 -3.61
C TYR A 64 6.61 5.42 -4.69
N THR A 65 5.81 4.35 -4.64
CA THR A 65 5.80 3.30 -5.67
C THR A 65 4.98 3.77 -6.88
N ASN A 66 5.60 3.84 -8.07
CA ASN A 66 4.91 4.18 -9.31
C ASN A 66 4.14 2.96 -9.89
N ALA A 67 3.43 3.17 -11.01
CA ALA A 67 2.64 2.14 -11.69
C ALA A 67 3.43 0.88 -12.10
N ASN A 68 4.74 1.00 -12.27
CA ASN A 68 5.63 -0.11 -12.64
C ASN A 68 6.26 -0.81 -11.41
N GLY A 69 5.83 -0.49 -10.20
CA GLY A 69 6.38 -1.03 -8.97
C GLY A 69 7.76 -0.45 -8.58
N GLN A 70 8.19 0.64 -9.22
CA GLN A 70 9.48 1.28 -8.97
C GLN A 70 9.32 2.44 -7.99
N SER A 71 10.33 2.66 -7.14
CA SER A 71 10.38 3.83 -6.26
C SER A 71 10.74 5.09 -7.04
N VAL A 72 9.95 6.14 -6.86
CA VAL A 72 10.18 7.48 -7.42
C VAL A 72 10.25 8.48 -6.28
N THR A 73 11.25 9.37 -6.30
CA THR A 73 11.43 10.42 -5.29
C THR A 73 11.19 11.80 -5.89
N GLU A 74 10.32 12.57 -5.25
CA GLU A 74 10.11 14.00 -5.50
C GLU A 74 10.65 14.78 -4.29
N ARG A 75 11.38 15.88 -4.52
CA ARG A 75 12.02 16.68 -3.46
C ARG A 75 11.49 18.10 -3.43
N ASP A 76 11.50 18.68 -2.22
CA ASP A 76 11.11 20.07 -1.97
C ASP A 76 9.72 20.42 -2.50
N VAL A 77 8.82 19.42 -2.55
CA VAL A 77 7.46 19.63 -3.03
C VAL A 77 6.63 20.42 -2.01
N THR A 78 5.73 21.23 -2.53
CA THR A 78 4.80 22.02 -1.70
C THR A 78 3.63 21.16 -1.22
N LEU A 79 3.07 21.52 -0.07
CA LEU A 79 1.89 20.90 0.51
C LEU A 79 0.60 21.70 0.18
N PRO A 80 -0.56 21.06 0.05
CA PRO A 80 -0.74 19.61 0.06
C PRO A 80 -0.16 18.94 -1.19
N TRP A 81 0.27 17.67 -1.07
CA TRP A 81 0.78 16.89 -2.17
C TRP A 81 -0.11 15.66 -2.43
N THR A 82 -0.37 15.37 -3.69
CA THR A 82 -1.18 14.21 -4.10
C THR A 82 -0.61 13.62 -5.39
N LYS A 83 -0.55 12.28 -5.44
CA LYS A 83 -0.15 11.53 -6.63
C LYS A 83 -1.12 10.38 -6.87
N SER A 84 -1.56 10.24 -8.12
CA SER A 84 -2.38 9.10 -8.54
C SER A 84 -1.62 8.26 -9.54
N VAL A 85 -1.74 6.93 -9.41
CA VAL A 85 -1.14 5.95 -10.33
C VAL A 85 -2.17 4.89 -10.69
N GLU A 86 -2.27 4.55 -11.98
CA GLU A 86 -3.08 3.43 -12.44
C GLU A 86 -2.27 2.15 -12.37
N VAL A 87 -2.77 1.15 -11.68
CA VAL A 87 -2.07 -0.11 -11.41
C VAL A 87 -2.98 -1.30 -11.67
N THR A 88 -2.36 -2.47 -11.81
CA THR A 88 -3.05 -3.76 -11.92
C THR A 88 -2.87 -4.54 -10.61
N SER A 89 -3.97 -5.04 -10.06
CA SER A 89 -3.93 -5.88 -8.85
C SER A 89 -3.31 -7.26 -9.16
N PRO A 90 -2.46 -7.83 -8.24
CA PRO A 90 -2.09 -7.29 -6.94
C PRO A 90 -1.01 -6.20 -7.06
N PHE A 91 -1.09 -5.16 -6.22
CA PHE A 91 -0.15 -4.06 -6.20
C PHE A 91 0.19 -3.66 -4.76
N ASN A 92 1.49 -3.58 -4.43
CA ASN A 92 1.97 -3.08 -3.15
C ASN A 92 2.36 -1.60 -3.29
N ALA A 93 1.59 -0.73 -2.66
CA ALA A 93 1.82 0.70 -2.64
C ALA A 93 2.63 1.09 -1.40
N LYS A 94 3.78 1.71 -1.59
CA LYS A 94 4.62 2.23 -0.51
C LYS A 94 4.84 3.73 -0.67
N MET A 95 4.77 4.46 0.43
CA MET A 95 5.09 5.88 0.52
C MET A 95 5.95 6.14 1.75
N GLU A 96 7.05 6.86 1.54
CA GLU A 96 7.92 7.39 2.60
C GLU A 96 8.04 8.89 2.42
N GLY A 97 8.07 9.63 3.51
CA GLY A 97 8.20 11.08 3.44
C GLY A 97 8.96 11.67 4.61
N GLU A 98 9.56 12.82 4.35
CA GLU A 98 10.27 13.63 5.32
C GLU A 98 9.93 15.09 5.09
N TYR A 99 9.42 15.77 6.12
CA TYR A 99 9.26 17.20 6.09
C TYR A 99 10.60 17.87 6.38
N VAL A 100 11.01 18.77 5.48
CA VAL A 100 12.18 19.59 5.61
C VAL A 100 11.76 21.05 5.82
N TYR A 101 12.55 21.82 6.55
CA TYR A 101 12.26 23.23 6.86
C TYR A 101 13.53 24.06 6.95
N ASN A 102 13.40 25.37 6.70
CA ASN A 102 14.44 26.35 6.99
C ASN A 102 14.20 26.93 8.39
N GLU A 103 15.17 26.75 9.30
CA GLU A 103 15.05 27.23 10.67
C GLU A 103 14.88 28.76 10.75
N ALA A 104 15.51 29.50 9.82
CA ALA A 104 15.40 30.96 9.77
C ALA A 104 13.99 31.44 9.45
N GLU A 105 13.19 30.63 8.74
CA GLU A 105 11.83 30.92 8.30
C GLU A 105 10.74 30.41 9.26
N LEU A 106 11.12 29.69 10.32
CA LEU A 106 10.17 29.18 11.30
C LEU A 106 9.40 30.30 11.98
N PRO A 107 8.06 30.31 11.93
CA PRO A 107 7.23 31.26 12.67
C PRO A 107 7.21 30.92 14.17
N ASP A 108 6.61 31.81 14.96
CA ASP A 108 6.25 31.51 16.35
C ASP A 108 4.78 31.92 16.57
N PRO A 109 3.85 30.98 16.80
CA PRO A 109 4.08 29.53 16.96
C PRO A 109 4.29 28.80 15.63
N VAL A 110 4.97 27.67 15.68
CA VAL A 110 5.14 26.69 14.59
C VAL A 110 3.96 25.73 14.59
N VAL A 111 3.28 25.57 13.45
CA VAL A 111 2.36 24.46 13.22
C VAL A 111 3.08 23.39 12.42
N SER A 112 3.22 22.21 12.99
CA SER A 112 3.96 21.10 12.41
C SER A 112 3.28 19.75 12.68
N GLY A 113 3.76 18.70 12.00
CA GLY A 113 3.24 17.35 12.17
C GLY A 113 3.20 16.61 10.84
N ARG A 114 2.44 15.51 10.80
CA ARG A 114 2.34 14.64 9.62
C ARG A 114 0.89 14.24 9.44
N ARG A 115 0.37 14.39 8.21
CA ARG A 115 -0.95 13.88 7.85
C ARG A 115 -0.89 13.29 6.44
N TYR A 116 -0.97 11.98 6.33
CA TYR A 116 -0.69 11.24 5.10
C TYR A 116 -1.57 10.00 4.99
N GLY A 117 -1.74 9.50 3.77
CA GLY A 117 -2.52 8.30 3.51
C GLY A 117 -2.27 7.71 2.13
N ILE A 118 -2.59 6.42 1.99
CA ILE A 118 -2.66 5.70 0.71
C ILE A 118 -4.07 5.13 0.57
N GLY A 119 -4.70 5.38 -0.55
CA GLY A 119 -6.05 4.93 -0.84
C GLY A 119 -6.26 4.57 -2.30
N SER A 120 -7.49 4.21 -2.64
CA SER A 120 -7.87 3.93 -4.02
C SER A 120 -9.29 4.41 -4.30
N TYR A 121 -9.60 4.58 -5.58
CA TYR A 121 -10.96 4.86 -6.00
C TYR A 121 -11.80 3.57 -6.07
N THR A 122 -13.04 3.67 -5.54
CA THR A 122 -14.11 2.71 -5.80
C THR A 122 -15.21 3.46 -6.53
N GLY A 123 -15.30 3.24 -7.84
CA GLY A 123 -16.11 4.11 -8.71
C GLY A 123 -15.57 5.54 -8.69
N SER A 124 -16.39 6.52 -8.35
CA SER A 124 -16.00 7.93 -8.21
C SER A 124 -15.57 8.34 -6.80
N SER A 125 -15.66 7.43 -5.82
CA SER A 125 -15.37 7.72 -4.42
C SER A 125 -13.93 7.33 -4.06
N LEU A 126 -13.15 8.30 -3.54
CA LEU A 126 -11.83 8.05 -2.98
C LEU A 126 -11.96 7.43 -1.59
N ASN A 127 -11.47 6.21 -1.44
CA ASN A 127 -11.38 5.51 -0.15
C ASN A 127 -9.94 5.61 0.36
N ILE A 128 -9.70 6.56 1.27
CA ILE A 128 -8.38 6.85 1.86
C ILE A 128 -8.51 7.07 3.36
N GLU A 129 -7.68 6.37 4.12
CA GLU A 129 -7.50 6.63 5.55
C GLU A 129 -6.29 7.54 5.74
N MET A 130 -6.50 8.66 6.43
CA MET A 130 -5.44 9.62 6.71
C MET A 130 -4.89 9.38 8.11
N LEU A 131 -3.61 9.10 8.21
CA LEU A 131 -2.87 8.90 9.45
C LEU A 131 -2.18 10.19 9.90
N GLY A 132 -1.88 10.23 11.23
CA GLY A 132 -1.16 11.34 11.85
C GLY A 132 -2.03 12.56 12.12
N GLY A 133 -1.38 13.65 12.49
CA GLY A 133 -2.03 14.91 12.86
C GLY A 133 -1.06 16.07 12.92
N LEU A 134 -1.59 17.28 13.08
CA LEU A 134 -0.83 18.51 13.26
C LEU A 134 -0.95 19.00 14.70
N GLY A 135 0.07 19.70 15.15
CA GLY A 135 0.12 20.35 16.46
C GLY A 135 0.84 21.68 16.40
N THR A 136 0.68 22.47 17.44
CA THR A 136 1.28 23.79 17.58
C THR A 136 2.26 23.80 18.73
N ALA A 137 3.43 24.41 18.52
CA ALA A 137 4.45 24.62 19.55
C ALA A 137 5.09 26.00 19.38
N SER A 138 5.69 26.57 20.43
CA SER A 138 6.61 27.67 20.27
C SER A 138 7.81 27.24 19.43
N LYS A 139 8.47 28.18 18.75
CA LYS A 139 9.66 27.90 17.93
C LYS A 139 10.73 27.17 18.73
N GLU A 140 11.00 27.65 19.98
CA GLU A 140 12.00 27.03 20.86
C GLU A 140 11.63 25.56 21.18
N ASN A 141 10.38 25.30 21.58
CA ASN A 141 9.93 23.95 21.91
C ASN A 141 9.96 23.03 20.68
N PHE A 142 9.62 23.55 19.49
CA PHE A 142 9.73 22.81 18.24
C PHE A 142 11.17 22.41 17.98
N LEU A 143 12.14 23.35 18.05
CA LEU A 143 13.56 23.06 17.81
C LEU A 143 14.12 22.06 18.81
N ASN A 144 13.83 22.20 20.10
CA ASN A 144 14.21 21.25 21.14
C ASN A 144 13.64 19.84 20.87
N LEU A 145 12.42 19.77 20.38
CA LEU A 145 11.77 18.52 20.01
C LEU A 145 12.45 17.86 18.80
N MET A 146 12.82 18.63 17.78
CA MET A 146 13.52 18.11 16.60
C MET A 146 14.95 17.67 16.94
N ALA A 147 15.65 18.40 17.81
CA ALA A 147 16.97 18.00 18.29
C ALA A 147 16.95 16.68 19.05
N SER A 148 15.91 16.43 19.84
CA SER A 148 15.75 15.21 20.63
C SER A 148 15.18 14.03 19.83
N ASN A 149 14.44 14.28 18.75
CA ASN A 149 13.80 13.28 17.91
C ASN A 149 13.73 13.72 16.44
N PRO A 150 14.85 13.59 15.69
CA PRO A 150 14.94 14.04 14.29
C PRO A 150 14.01 13.27 13.33
N ASP A 151 13.58 12.06 13.71
CA ASP A 151 12.70 11.25 12.87
C ASP A 151 11.21 11.61 13.02
N ARG A 152 10.90 12.58 13.89
CA ARG A 152 9.51 12.98 14.15
C ARG A 152 8.80 13.54 12.92
N LEU A 153 9.53 14.08 11.96
CA LEU A 153 8.98 14.59 10.70
C LEU A 153 9.03 13.58 9.55
N LYS A 154 9.47 12.34 9.83
CA LYS A 154 9.47 11.24 8.84
C LYS A 154 8.24 10.37 9.02
N PHE A 155 7.80 9.76 7.92
CA PHE A 155 6.73 8.79 7.92
C PHE A 155 6.95 7.72 6.85
N THR A 156 6.37 6.56 7.09
CA THR A 156 6.29 5.46 6.12
C THR A 156 4.89 4.87 6.18
N MET A 157 4.35 4.52 5.04
CA MET A 157 3.09 3.81 4.90
C MET A 157 3.18 2.81 3.74
N GLU A 158 2.58 1.66 3.95
CA GLU A 158 2.48 0.60 2.96
C GLU A 158 1.07 0.04 2.96
N LYS A 159 0.56 -0.31 1.77
CA LYS A 159 -0.78 -0.85 1.60
C LYS A 159 -0.87 -1.73 0.35
N ASP A 160 -1.45 -2.91 0.53
CA ASP A 160 -1.74 -3.85 -0.56
C ASP A 160 -3.11 -3.59 -1.18
N PHE A 161 -3.19 -3.79 -2.50
CA PHE A 161 -4.39 -3.63 -3.32
C PHE A 161 -4.60 -4.80 -4.27
#